data_191b012b18d95c1c41d8558b41a97e4e
#
_entry.id   191b012b18d95c1c41d8558b41a97e4e
#
_cell.length_a   1.000
_cell.length_b   1.000
_cell.length_c   1.000
_cell.angle_alpha   90.00
_cell.angle_beta   90.00
_cell.angle_gamma   90.00
#
_symmetry.space_group_name_H-M   'P 1'
#
loop_
_entity.id
_entity.type
_entity.pdbx_description
1 polymer ?
#
loop_
_entity_poly.entity_id
_entity_poly.type
_entity_poly.pdbx_seq_one_letter_code
_entity_poly.pdbx_strand_id
1 'polypeptide(L)'
;MKQYNEIFDVIIIGAGPAGCTCAQYLRQSNLKVLLLDKNNFPRHKPCAGGITMKTIKHLPIDIKHLVQHTAKNMKFSFSENQSVELQNDIGSCVMVIRDEFDNYFFTETLKTGVDFQKISKLEDIKYKNEQLIDVFFDGNQMSTRYVVGADGANSKVRKLSCGKQHLHPVSAYEGKVTRKVNDNAVTEFIFNESGYAWIFPKSDHFNVGIGNLINNKNIRKRTKEDLFKFVEQRYQGREIKDITAFPIGTEGIGYIAKNNVLLVGDAAGLAETLLGEGIYNAVISGKYAAQSIIKGQENNKSATPIYNSFLNRLSNELTLYNKGAKILYGFPKISYFAMKLWLGEKFMTGYSKGQTLSEIMGKKTQL
;
A
#
# COMPACT_ATOMS: atom_id res chain seq x y z
N MET A 1 -20.41 -21.08 -20.55
CA MET A 1 -19.24 -20.18 -20.57
C MET A 1 -19.42 -19.27 -21.77
N LYS A 2 -19.60 -17.97 -21.56
CA LYS A 2 -19.65 -17.01 -22.68
C LYS A 2 -18.22 -16.64 -23.05
N GLN A 3 -17.84 -16.87 -24.30
CA GLN A 3 -16.57 -16.45 -24.85
C GLN A 3 -16.77 -15.10 -25.56
N TYR A 4 -16.00 -14.11 -25.16
CA TYR A 4 -15.97 -12.81 -25.81
C TYR A 4 -14.87 -12.84 -26.89
N ASN A 5 -15.22 -12.46 -28.14
CA ASN A 5 -14.26 -12.40 -29.24
C ASN A 5 -13.31 -11.20 -29.17
N GLU A 6 -13.45 -10.40 -28.12
CA GLU A 6 -12.71 -9.18 -27.93
C GLU A 6 -11.41 -9.43 -27.16
N ILE A 7 -10.29 -8.95 -27.68
CA ILE A 7 -8.97 -9.04 -27.06
C ILE A 7 -8.64 -7.68 -26.44
N PHE A 8 -8.36 -7.68 -25.13
CA PHE A 8 -7.82 -6.52 -24.44
C PHE A 8 -6.29 -6.49 -24.51
N ASP A 9 -5.72 -5.29 -24.51
CA ASP A 9 -4.26 -5.17 -24.34
C ASP A 9 -3.88 -5.52 -22.91
N VAL A 10 -4.68 -5.04 -21.92
CA VAL A 10 -4.43 -5.29 -20.50
C VAL A 10 -5.74 -5.56 -19.76
N ILE A 11 -5.77 -6.63 -18.98
CA ILE A 11 -6.79 -6.85 -17.95
C ILE A 11 -6.13 -6.60 -16.58
N ILE A 12 -6.67 -5.64 -15.83
CA ILE A 12 -6.24 -5.31 -14.47
C ILE A 12 -7.24 -5.90 -13.48
N ILE A 13 -6.77 -6.63 -12.48
CA ILE A 13 -7.61 -7.27 -11.47
C ILE A 13 -7.38 -6.60 -10.13
N GLY A 14 -8.36 -5.83 -9.68
CA GLY A 14 -8.35 -5.00 -8.48
C GLY A 14 -8.31 -3.50 -8.79
N ALA A 15 -9.34 -2.76 -8.34
CA ALA A 15 -9.49 -1.31 -8.51
C ALA A 15 -9.09 -0.51 -7.26
N GLY A 16 -8.11 -1.00 -6.49
CA GLY A 16 -7.43 -0.23 -5.45
C GLY A 16 -6.39 0.74 -6.03
N PRO A 17 -5.63 1.46 -5.19
CA PRO A 17 -4.67 2.47 -5.65
C PRO A 17 -3.67 1.97 -6.71
N ALA A 18 -3.20 0.73 -6.61
CA ALA A 18 -2.29 0.15 -7.60
C ALA A 18 -2.94 -0.05 -8.97
N GLY A 19 -4.15 -0.64 -8.99
CA GLY A 19 -4.88 -0.90 -10.24
C GLY A 19 -5.37 0.37 -10.90
N CYS A 20 -5.92 1.31 -10.12
CA CYS A 20 -6.35 2.63 -10.62
C CYS A 20 -5.18 3.42 -11.20
N THR A 21 -4.02 3.42 -10.53
CA THR A 21 -2.82 4.06 -11.08
C THR A 21 -2.41 3.42 -12.41
N CYS A 22 -2.32 2.10 -12.44
CA CYS A 22 -1.95 1.37 -13.66
C CYS A 22 -2.92 1.69 -14.81
N ALA A 23 -4.22 1.63 -14.56
CA ALA A 23 -5.26 1.91 -15.53
C ALA A 23 -5.16 3.33 -16.12
N GLN A 24 -5.00 4.36 -15.28
CA GLN A 24 -4.88 5.75 -15.71
C GLN A 24 -3.65 5.98 -16.60
N TYR A 25 -2.49 5.39 -16.21
CA TYR A 25 -1.27 5.52 -17.03
C TYR A 25 -1.39 4.79 -18.38
N LEU A 26 -2.02 3.60 -18.41
CA LEU A 26 -2.22 2.86 -19.67
C LEU A 26 -3.15 3.60 -20.64
N ARG A 27 -4.21 4.25 -20.13
CA ARG A 27 -5.15 5.01 -20.97
C ARG A 27 -4.52 6.21 -21.69
N GLN A 28 -3.41 6.73 -21.19
CA GLN A 28 -2.65 7.77 -21.88
C GLN A 28 -2.04 7.30 -23.22
N SER A 29 -2.02 5.99 -23.48
CA SER A 29 -1.39 5.38 -24.67
C SER A 29 -2.39 4.63 -25.57
N ASN A 30 -3.67 4.98 -25.54
CA ASN A 30 -4.73 4.37 -26.37
C ASN A 30 -4.86 2.84 -26.26
N LEU A 31 -4.31 2.24 -25.20
CA LEU A 31 -4.43 0.81 -24.95
C LEU A 31 -5.86 0.47 -24.52
N LYS A 32 -6.34 -0.69 -24.96
CA LYS A 32 -7.63 -1.23 -24.54
C LYS A 32 -7.46 -1.90 -23.18
N VAL A 33 -8.00 -1.26 -22.15
CA VAL A 33 -7.82 -1.68 -20.76
C VAL A 33 -9.16 -2.05 -20.16
N LEU A 34 -9.23 -3.24 -19.56
CA LEU A 34 -10.35 -3.69 -18.74
C LEU A 34 -9.92 -3.74 -17.27
N LEU A 35 -10.63 -3.02 -16.42
CA LEU A 35 -10.46 -3.04 -14.97
C LEU A 35 -11.54 -3.92 -14.34
N LEU A 36 -11.14 -4.93 -13.58
CA LEU A 36 -12.02 -5.85 -12.86
C LEU A 36 -11.90 -5.63 -11.36
N ASP A 37 -13.02 -5.55 -10.63
CA ASP A 37 -13.02 -5.62 -9.16
C ASP A 37 -14.25 -6.36 -8.66
N LYS A 38 -14.12 -6.98 -7.49
CA LYS A 38 -15.23 -7.70 -6.83
C LYS A 38 -16.13 -6.78 -6.01
N ASN A 39 -15.68 -5.59 -5.69
CA ASN A 39 -16.42 -4.67 -4.82
C ASN A 39 -17.18 -3.62 -5.63
N ASN A 40 -18.25 -3.10 -5.03
CA ASN A 40 -18.80 -1.80 -5.38
C ASN A 40 -18.01 -0.72 -4.65
N PHE A 41 -17.93 0.48 -5.22
CA PHE A 41 -17.37 1.66 -4.58
C PHE A 41 -18.48 2.64 -4.19
N PRO A 42 -18.40 3.34 -3.03
CA PRO A 42 -17.34 3.24 -2.02
C PRO A 42 -17.32 1.88 -1.32
N ARG A 43 -16.12 1.43 -0.95
CA ARG A 43 -15.92 0.17 -0.21
C ARG A 43 -15.08 0.38 1.04
N HIS A 44 -15.40 -0.35 2.09
CA HIS A 44 -14.55 -0.34 3.28
C HIS A 44 -13.21 -1.01 3.01
N LYS A 45 -12.11 -0.31 3.34
CA LYS A 45 -10.75 -0.83 3.30
C LYS A 45 -10.01 -0.46 4.57
N PRO A 46 -9.76 -1.43 5.46
CA PRO A 46 -8.97 -1.19 6.67
C PRO A 46 -7.60 -0.61 6.33
N CYS A 47 -7.29 0.56 6.88
CA CYS A 47 -6.03 1.26 6.73
C CYS A 47 -6.07 2.57 7.53
N ALA A 48 -5.03 2.89 8.25
CA ALA A 48 -4.90 4.16 8.95
C ALA A 48 -5.02 5.40 8.04
N GLY A 49 -4.88 5.24 6.73
CA GLY A 49 -5.12 6.28 5.73
C GLY A 49 -4.05 7.37 5.71
N GLY A 50 -2.83 7.06 6.14
CA GLY A 50 -1.69 7.96 5.99
C GLY A 50 -1.16 7.93 4.55
N ILE A 51 -1.15 9.08 3.87
CA ILE A 51 -0.60 9.28 2.53
C ILE A 51 0.66 10.14 2.66
N THR A 52 1.82 9.58 2.41
CA THR A 52 3.10 10.30 2.51
C THR A 52 3.28 11.31 1.39
N MET A 53 4.13 12.33 1.59
CA MET A 53 4.40 13.33 0.56
C MET A 53 5.04 12.73 -0.70
N LYS A 54 5.81 11.63 -0.57
CA LYS A 54 6.31 10.90 -1.73
C LYS A 54 5.20 10.22 -2.54
N THR A 55 4.14 9.73 -1.86
CA THR A 55 2.96 9.19 -2.55
C THR A 55 2.24 10.29 -3.32
N ILE A 56 2.00 11.45 -2.70
CA ILE A 56 1.31 12.59 -3.33
C ILE A 56 2.00 13.02 -4.62
N LYS A 57 3.32 13.03 -4.66
CA LYS A 57 4.09 13.37 -5.89
C LYS A 57 3.84 12.44 -7.06
N HIS A 58 3.41 11.21 -6.81
CA HIS A 58 3.22 10.18 -7.83
C HIS A 58 1.75 9.83 -8.09
N LEU A 59 0.82 10.38 -7.27
CA LEU A 59 -0.61 10.20 -7.54
C LEU A 59 -1.00 10.90 -8.84
N PRO A 60 -1.74 10.22 -9.73
CA PRO A 60 -2.27 10.84 -10.96
C PRO A 60 -3.53 11.68 -10.72
N ILE A 61 -3.90 11.94 -9.47
CA ILE A 61 -5.09 12.68 -9.03
C ILE A 61 -4.73 13.68 -7.94
N ASP A 62 -5.47 14.81 -7.85
CA ASP A 62 -5.37 15.74 -6.72
C ASP A 62 -6.32 15.31 -5.60
N ILE A 63 -5.77 15.12 -4.40
CA ILE A 63 -6.51 14.64 -3.22
C ILE A 63 -6.69 15.68 -2.12
N LYS A 64 -6.39 16.97 -2.39
CA LYS A 64 -6.43 18.03 -1.37
C LYS A 64 -7.76 18.09 -0.63
N HIS A 65 -8.87 17.93 -1.34
CA HIS A 65 -10.23 17.98 -0.80
C HIS A 65 -10.58 16.77 0.10
N LEU A 66 -9.80 15.69 0.05
CA LEU A 66 -9.97 14.48 0.86
C LEU A 66 -9.14 14.50 2.16
N VAL A 67 -8.28 15.51 2.33
CA VAL A 67 -7.37 15.59 3.47
C VAL A 67 -8.14 15.91 4.75
N GLN A 68 -8.13 15.00 5.70
CA GLN A 68 -8.75 15.14 7.02
C GLN A 68 -7.80 15.79 8.03
N HIS A 69 -6.50 15.55 7.89
CA HIS A 69 -5.46 16.07 8.76
C HIS A 69 -4.10 16.05 8.08
N THR A 70 -3.25 17.04 8.37
CA THR A 70 -1.85 17.05 7.94
C THR A 70 -0.93 16.82 9.13
N ALA A 71 -0.10 15.79 9.08
CA ALA A 71 0.80 15.41 10.16
C ALA A 71 2.03 16.34 10.20
N LYS A 72 1.83 17.53 10.78
CA LYS A 72 2.90 18.49 11.07
C LYS A 72 3.63 18.14 12.35
N ASN A 73 2.90 17.62 13.34
CA ASN A 73 3.41 17.17 14.63
C ASN A 73 3.32 15.65 14.70
N MET A 74 4.46 15.01 14.92
CA MET A 74 4.55 13.56 15.04
C MET A 74 5.25 13.18 16.34
N LYS A 75 4.72 12.18 17.03
CA LYS A 75 5.30 11.63 18.25
C LYS A 75 5.71 10.17 18.03
N PHE A 76 6.92 9.87 18.39
CA PHE A 76 7.50 8.54 18.32
C PHE A 76 7.84 8.07 19.73
N SER A 77 7.08 7.12 20.27
CA SER A 77 7.23 6.58 21.63
C SER A 77 7.89 5.21 21.57
N PHE A 78 8.97 5.03 22.36
CA PHE A 78 9.77 3.79 22.42
C PHE A 78 9.57 3.04 23.75
N SER A 79 9.11 3.75 24.76
CA SER A 79 8.66 3.25 26.07
C SER A 79 7.81 4.32 26.75
N GLU A 80 7.26 4.05 27.94
CA GLU A 80 6.44 5.02 28.69
C GLU A 80 7.14 6.36 28.92
N ASN A 81 8.47 6.34 29.14
CA ASN A 81 9.27 7.53 29.47
C ASN A 81 10.23 7.98 28.35
N GLN A 82 10.15 7.36 27.18
CA GLN A 82 11.05 7.66 26.05
C GLN A 82 10.23 7.95 24.80
N SER A 83 10.02 9.23 24.53
CA SER A 83 9.39 9.69 23.31
C SER A 83 10.17 10.86 22.68
N VAL A 84 10.02 11.01 21.38
CA VAL A 84 10.55 12.12 20.59
C VAL A 84 9.39 12.76 19.86
N GLU A 85 9.19 14.07 20.05
CA GLU A 85 8.23 14.86 19.31
C GLU A 85 8.97 15.67 18.25
N LEU A 86 8.51 15.57 17.02
CA LEU A 86 9.11 16.20 15.85
C LEU A 86 8.05 17.05 15.14
N GLN A 87 8.45 18.23 14.69
CA GLN A 87 7.57 19.18 14.02
C GLN A 87 8.14 19.56 12.65
N ASN A 88 7.22 19.79 11.70
CA ASN A 88 7.55 20.31 10.39
C ASN A 88 6.35 21.08 9.83
N ASP A 89 6.57 22.30 9.35
CA ASP A 89 5.49 23.19 8.90
C ASP A 89 4.75 22.68 7.66
N ILE A 90 5.43 21.92 6.80
CA ILE A 90 4.85 21.33 5.59
C ILE A 90 4.01 20.10 5.95
N GLY A 91 4.46 19.31 6.93
CA GLY A 91 3.92 17.99 7.27
C GLY A 91 4.61 16.86 6.49
N SER A 92 4.62 15.68 7.09
CA SER A 92 5.30 14.49 6.53
C SER A 92 4.34 13.55 5.79
N CYS A 93 3.07 13.58 6.15
CA CYS A 93 1.98 12.88 5.48
C CYS A 93 0.64 13.58 5.72
N VAL A 94 -0.34 13.24 4.92
CA VAL A 94 -1.73 13.65 5.12
C VAL A 94 -2.59 12.43 5.46
N MET A 95 -3.65 12.65 6.23
CA MET A 95 -4.60 11.61 6.61
C MET A 95 -5.85 11.72 5.75
N VAL A 96 -6.28 10.60 5.19
CA VAL A 96 -7.53 10.48 4.42
C VAL A 96 -8.39 9.35 4.97
N ILE A 97 -9.69 9.38 4.67
CA ILE A 97 -10.60 8.24 4.87
C ILE A 97 -10.51 7.37 3.62
N ARG A 98 -10.14 6.08 3.79
CA ARG A 98 -9.85 5.18 2.67
C ARG A 98 -11.06 4.90 1.80
N ASP A 99 -12.25 4.86 2.38
CA ASP A 99 -13.48 4.61 1.62
C ASP A 99 -13.73 5.76 0.63
N GLU A 100 -13.50 7.02 1.06
CA GLU A 100 -13.61 8.22 0.24
C GLU A 100 -12.48 8.31 -0.79
N PHE A 101 -11.23 8.10 -0.34
CA PHE A 101 -10.05 8.15 -1.20
C PHE A 101 -10.11 7.11 -2.32
N ASP A 102 -10.40 5.84 -1.97
CA ASP A 102 -10.44 4.77 -2.96
C ASP A 102 -11.61 4.98 -3.95
N ASN A 103 -12.77 5.46 -3.46
CA ASN A 103 -13.92 5.78 -4.33
C ASN A 103 -13.62 6.94 -5.29
N TYR A 104 -13.01 8.01 -4.80
CA TYR A 104 -12.62 9.14 -5.62
C TYR A 104 -11.59 8.70 -6.68
N PHE A 105 -10.57 7.96 -6.28
CA PHE A 105 -9.55 7.45 -7.20
C PHE A 105 -10.17 6.57 -8.29
N PHE A 106 -11.06 5.67 -7.92
CA PHE A 106 -11.80 4.81 -8.84
C PHE A 106 -12.65 5.65 -9.82
N THR A 107 -13.41 6.62 -9.31
CA THR A 107 -14.25 7.49 -10.14
C THR A 107 -13.43 8.29 -11.15
N GLU A 108 -12.30 8.87 -10.73
CA GLU A 108 -11.39 9.58 -11.62
C GLU A 108 -10.77 8.63 -12.66
N THR A 109 -10.52 7.37 -12.28
CA THR A 109 -10.03 6.35 -13.23
C THR A 109 -11.08 6.06 -14.31
N LEU A 110 -12.35 5.93 -13.96
CA LEU A 110 -13.40 5.69 -14.95
C LEU A 110 -13.57 6.86 -15.94
N LYS A 111 -13.36 8.10 -15.49
CA LYS A 111 -13.40 9.29 -16.38
C LYS A 111 -12.33 9.26 -17.48
N THR A 112 -11.28 8.46 -17.33
CA THR A 112 -10.27 8.29 -18.39
C THR A 112 -10.73 7.39 -19.53
N GLY A 113 -11.93 6.82 -19.45
CA GLY A 113 -12.47 5.90 -20.46
C GLY A 113 -11.96 4.46 -20.33
N VAL A 114 -11.55 4.06 -19.13
CA VAL A 114 -11.23 2.66 -18.81
C VAL A 114 -12.53 1.85 -18.74
N ASP A 115 -12.57 0.71 -19.43
CA ASP A 115 -13.67 -0.23 -19.29
C ASP A 115 -13.63 -0.86 -17.90
N PHE A 116 -14.76 -0.86 -17.21
CA PHE A 116 -14.88 -1.48 -15.88
C PHE A 116 -15.95 -2.56 -15.88
N GLN A 117 -15.61 -3.68 -15.27
CA GLN A 117 -16.59 -4.72 -14.98
C GLN A 117 -16.46 -5.21 -13.54
N LYS A 118 -17.59 -5.13 -12.81
CA LYS A 118 -17.68 -5.79 -11.51
C LYS A 118 -17.74 -7.30 -11.73
N ILE A 119 -16.96 -8.03 -10.96
CA ILE A 119 -16.95 -9.49 -10.95
C ILE A 119 -17.26 -10.01 -9.55
N SER A 120 -17.83 -11.20 -9.45
CA SER A 120 -18.00 -11.89 -8.16
C SER A 120 -16.76 -12.69 -7.82
N LYS A 121 -16.16 -13.32 -8.82
CA LYS A 121 -15.05 -14.25 -8.62
C LYS A 121 -14.12 -14.32 -9.83
N LEU A 122 -12.83 -14.12 -9.61
CA LEU A 122 -11.80 -14.58 -10.53
C LEU A 122 -11.65 -16.10 -10.37
N GLU A 123 -11.76 -16.84 -11.45
CA GLU A 123 -11.75 -18.31 -11.43
C GLU A 123 -10.37 -18.85 -11.76
N ASP A 124 -9.84 -18.48 -12.93
CA ASP A 124 -8.56 -18.99 -13.43
C ASP A 124 -7.85 -17.99 -14.35
N ILE A 125 -6.56 -18.25 -14.60
CA ILE A 125 -5.72 -17.52 -15.55
C ILE A 125 -4.92 -18.59 -16.31
N LYS A 126 -5.11 -18.70 -17.63
CA LYS A 126 -4.44 -19.70 -18.47
C LYS A 126 -3.71 -19.07 -19.63
N TYR A 127 -2.54 -19.54 -19.90
CA TYR A 127 -1.77 -19.13 -21.09
C TYR A 127 -2.36 -19.83 -22.31
N LYS A 128 -2.88 -19.04 -23.26
CA LYS A 128 -3.42 -19.54 -24.52
C LYS A 128 -2.29 -19.83 -25.50
N ASN A 129 -1.30 -18.95 -25.54
CA ASN A 129 -0.05 -19.05 -26.28
C ASN A 129 0.99 -18.10 -25.68
N GLU A 130 2.12 -17.89 -26.33
CA GLU A 130 3.18 -16.99 -25.85
C GLU A 130 2.75 -15.51 -25.75
N GLN A 131 1.68 -15.10 -26.44
CA GLN A 131 1.25 -13.71 -26.55
C GLN A 131 -0.07 -13.43 -25.82
N LEU A 132 -0.89 -14.44 -25.58
CA LEU A 132 -2.25 -14.28 -25.05
C LEU A 132 -2.48 -15.10 -23.79
N ILE A 133 -3.21 -14.48 -22.89
CA ILE A 133 -3.65 -15.03 -21.60
C ILE A 133 -5.17 -15.01 -21.57
N ASP A 134 -5.79 -16.11 -21.23
CA ASP A 134 -7.23 -16.20 -20.99
C ASP A 134 -7.49 -16.01 -19.49
N VAL A 135 -8.35 -15.06 -19.17
CA VAL A 135 -8.83 -14.75 -17.82
C VAL A 135 -10.26 -15.24 -17.68
N PHE A 136 -10.50 -16.09 -16.67
CA PHE A 136 -11.80 -16.70 -16.38
C PHE A 136 -12.41 -16.08 -15.14
N PHE A 137 -13.62 -15.56 -15.26
CA PHE A 137 -14.36 -14.95 -14.15
C PHE A 137 -15.88 -15.06 -14.37
N ASP A 138 -16.63 -15.39 -13.33
CA ASP A 138 -18.09 -15.49 -13.33
C ASP A 138 -18.65 -16.32 -14.51
N GLY A 139 -17.98 -17.42 -14.87
CA GLY A 139 -18.32 -18.26 -16.01
C GLY A 139 -18.05 -17.64 -17.39
N ASN A 140 -17.36 -16.50 -17.45
CA ASN A 140 -16.93 -15.84 -18.68
C ASN A 140 -15.44 -16.10 -18.95
N GLN A 141 -15.05 -15.96 -20.22
CA GLN A 141 -13.65 -16.02 -20.66
C GLN A 141 -13.34 -14.78 -21.51
N MET A 142 -12.25 -14.09 -21.19
CA MET A 142 -11.70 -12.99 -21.98
C MET A 142 -10.21 -13.18 -22.21
N SER A 143 -9.74 -12.83 -23.41
CA SER A 143 -8.32 -12.92 -23.78
C SER A 143 -7.65 -11.54 -23.65
N THR A 144 -6.38 -11.54 -23.20
CA THR A 144 -5.57 -10.33 -23.06
C THR A 144 -4.11 -10.61 -23.33
N ARG A 145 -3.34 -9.56 -23.66
CA ARG A 145 -1.88 -9.64 -23.81
C ARG A 145 -1.16 -9.60 -22.46
N TYR A 146 -1.68 -8.81 -21.52
CA TYR A 146 -1.11 -8.65 -20.18
C TYR A 146 -2.18 -8.77 -19.10
N VAL A 147 -1.82 -9.41 -18.00
CA VAL A 147 -2.62 -9.39 -16.77
C VAL A 147 -1.85 -8.61 -15.71
N VAL A 148 -2.52 -7.62 -15.09
CA VAL A 148 -1.98 -6.91 -13.93
C VAL A 148 -2.77 -7.32 -12.69
N GLY A 149 -2.10 -8.01 -11.77
CA GLY A 149 -2.68 -8.40 -10.48
C GLY A 149 -2.52 -7.28 -9.46
N ALA A 150 -3.62 -6.59 -9.13
CA ALA A 150 -3.72 -5.50 -8.17
C ALA A 150 -4.72 -5.81 -7.03
N ASP A 151 -4.99 -7.09 -6.79
CA ASP A 151 -6.05 -7.63 -5.94
C ASP A 151 -5.66 -7.78 -4.46
N GLY A 152 -4.60 -7.08 -4.04
CA GLY A 152 -4.21 -6.89 -2.63
C GLY A 152 -3.52 -8.10 -2.00
N ALA A 153 -3.34 -8.05 -0.66
CA ALA A 153 -2.51 -9.01 0.10
C ALA A 153 -2.95 -10.47 -0.06
N ASN A 154 -4.25 -10.72 -0.25
CA ASN A 154 -4.80 -12.06 -0.48
C ASN A 154 -4.91 -12.43 -1.97
N SER A 155 -4.04 -11.88 -2.81
CA SER A 155 -4.09 -11.97 -4.27
C SER A 155 -4.40 -13.38 -4.78
N LYS A 156 -5.49 -13.48 -5.54
CA LYS A 156 -5.85 -14.66 -6.31
C LYS A 156 -5.00 -14.75 -7.58
N VAL A 157 -4.68 -13.60 -8.20
CA VAL A 157 -3.81 -13.55 -9.38
C VAL A 157 -2.46 -14.16 -9.06
N ARG A 158 -1.84 -13.77 -7.92
CA ARG A 158 -0.56 -14.37 -7.47
C ARG A 158 -0.67 -15.89 -7.29
N LYS A 159 -1.74 -16.37 -6.66
CA LYS A 159 -1.94 -17.81 -6.44
C LYS A 159 -2.05 -18.59 -7.74
N LEU A 160 -2.72 -18.02 -8.74
CA LEU A 160 -2.93 -18.66 -10.03
C LEU A 160 -1.70 -18.61 -10.94
N SER A 161 -0.93 -17.49 -10.92
CA SER A 161 0.19 -17.28 -11.84
C SER A 161 1.56 -17.68 -11.30
N CYS A 162 1.76 -17.60 -9.98
CA CYS A 162 3.05 -17.86 -9.34
C CYS A 162 3.07 -19.15 -8.50
N GLY A 163 1.96 -19.88 -8.45
CA GLY A 163 1.81 -21.06 -7.59
C GLY A 163 1.78 -20.69 -6.10
N LYS A 164 2.19 -21.62 -5.23
CA LYS A 164 2.17 -21.43 -3.77
C LYS A 164 3.34 -20.56 -3.29
N GLN A 165 3.53 -19.36 -3.83
CA GLN A 165 4.36 -18.38 -3.13
C GLN A 165 3.60 -17.85 -1.93
N HIS A 166 3.89 -18.42 -0.76
CA HIS A 166 3.35 -17.97 0.50
C HIS A 166 4.01 -16.65 0.87
N LEU A 167 3.30 -15.54 0.63
CA LEU A 167 3.55 -14.35 1.42
C LEU A 167 2.95 -14.64 2.81
N HIS A 168 3.70 -14.39 3.85
CA HIS A 168 3.21 -14.40 5.22
C HIS A 168 2.77 -12.98 5.56
N PRO A 169 1.53 -12.59 5.24
CA PRO A 169 1.09 -11.23 5.49
C PRO A 169 1.13 -10.97 6.99
N VAL A 170 1.61 -9.80 7.35
CA VAL A 170 1.47 -9.30 8.71
C VAL A 170 0.04 -8.83 8.92
N SER A 171 -0.45 -8.89 10.16
CA SER A 171 -1.81 -8.50 10.49
C SER A 171 -1.81 -7.29 11.39
N ALA A 172 -2.73 -6.39 11.16
CA ALA A 172 -2.99 -5.24 12.02
C ALA A 172 -4.48 -5.18 12.37
N TYR A 173 -4.77 -4.73 13.59
CA TYR A 173 -6.12 -4.41 14.07
C TYR A 173 -6.25 -2.91 14.16
N GLU A 174 -7.38 -2.36 13.76
CA GLU A 174 -7.68 -0.94 13.88
C GLU A 174 -9.14 -0.69 14.19
N GLY A 175 -9.44 0.52 14.66
CA GLY A 175 -10.77 1.00 14.88
C GLY A 175 -10.79 2.52 15.01
N LYS A 176 -11.96 3.08 15.29
CA LYS A 176 -12.20 4.51 15.41
C LYS A 176 -12.52 4.88 16.86
N VAL A 177 -11.85 5.89 17.38
CA VAL A 177 -12.17 6.52 18.66
C VAL A 177 -12.62 7.95 18.39
N THR A 178 -13.83 8.32 18.79
CA THR A 178 -14.41 9.67 18.57
C THR A 178 -13.49 10.74 19.16
N ARG A 179 -13.16 11.75 18.38
CA ARG A 179 -12.36 12.89 18.80
C ARG A 179 -13.23 13.93 19.50
N LYS A 180 -12.75 14.45 20.64
CA LYS A 180 -13.34 15.59 21.34
C LYS A 180 -12.67 16.89 20.94
N VAL A 181 -13.35 18.01 21.10
CA VAL A 181 -12.84 19.34 20.68
C VAL A 181 -11.46 19.67 21.25
N ASN A 182 -11.21 19.27 22.50
CA ASN A 182 -9.95 19.57 23.21
C ASN A 182 -8.88 18.49 23.04
N ASP A 183 -9.12 17.47 22.20
CA ASP A 183 -8.11 16.43 21.96
C ASP A 183 -6.99 16.96 21.08
N ASN A 184 -5.76 16.71 21.50
CA ASN A 184 -4.58 17.07 20.73
C ASN A 184 -4.45 16.17 19.49
N ALA A 185 -4.36 16.78 18.31
CA ALA A 185 -4.27 16.09 17.02
C ALA A 185 -2.82 15.77 16.64
N VAL A 186 -2.13 14.99 17.47
CA VAL A 186 -0.78 14.51 17.19
C VAL A 186 -0.83 13.16 16.49
N THR A 187 -0.08 13.01 15.41
CA THR A 187 0.15 11.71 14.77
C THR A 187 1.17 10.94 15.59
N GLU A 188 0.77 9.80 16.14
CA GLU A 188 1.61 9.07 17.10
C GLU A 188 1.91 7.64 16.62
N PHE A 189 3.19 7.24 16.80
CA PHE A 189 3.68 5.88 16.63
C PHE A 189 4.26 5.40 17.97
N ILE A 190 3.75 4.29 18.50
CA ILE A 190 4.19 3.70 19.76
C ILE A 190 4.82 2.34 19.45
N PHE A 191 6.15 2.30 19.39
CA PHE A 191 6.91 1.13 18.98
C PHE A 191 6.93 0.05 20.03
N ASN A 192 7.00 -1.20 19.59
CA ASN A 192 7.17 -2.39 20.39
C ASN A 192 8.12 -3.36 19.67
N GLU A 193 8.36 -4.54 20.24
CA GLU A 193 9.35 -5.52 19.76
C GLU A 193 9.14 -6.07 18.35
N SER A 194 7.96 -5.85 17.74
CA SER A 194 7.64 -6.45 16.44
C SER A 194 6.84 -5.57 15.51
N GLY A 195 6.56 -4.34 15.93
CA GLY A 195 5.74 -3.41 15.19
C GLY A 195 5.39 -2.20 16.05
N TYR A 196 4.19 -1.67 15.90
CA TYR A 196 3.77 -0.49 16.65
C TYR A 196 2.25 -0.42 16.84
N ALA A 197 1.83 0.42 17.79
CA ALA A 197 0.50 0.98 17.84
C ALA A 197 0.53 2.39 17.22
N TRP A 198 -0.60 2.83 16.67
CA TRP A 198 -0.70 4.15 16.06
C TRP A 198 -1.96 4.90 16.50
N ILE A 199 -1.87 6.23 16.46
CA ILE A 199 -2.97 7.16 16.65
C ILE A 199 -2.90 8.17 15.51
N PHE A 200 -3.80 8.07 14.54
CA PHE A 200 -3.83 8.93 13.36
C PHE A 200 -5.09 9.80 13.35
N PRO A 201 -4.93 11.11 13.60
CA PRO A 201 -6.05 12.04 13.67
C PRO A 201 -6.80 12.14 12.34
N LYS A 202 -8.12 12.21 12.44
CA LYS A 202 -9.03 12.66 11.38
C LYS A 202 -9.79 13.90 11.88
N SER A 203 -10.71 14.42 11.09
CA SER A 203 -11.55 15.56 11.48
C SER A 203 -12.37 15.29 12.74
N ASP A 204 -13.02 14.12 12.82
CA ASP A 204 -14.01 13.74 13.84
C ASP A 204 -13.61 12.55 14.73
N HIS A 205 -12.55 11.82 14.34
CA HIS A 205 -12.07 10.64 15.07
C HIS A 205 -10.56 10.45 14.98
N PHE A 206 -10.04 9.60 15.85
CA PHE A 206 -8.72 8.99 15.69
C PHE A 206 -8.88 7.60 15.07
N ASN A 207 -8.15 7.30 13.98
CA ASN A 207 -7.90 5.92 13.62
C ASN A 207 -6.81 5.40 14.55
N VAL A 208 -7.17 4.40 15.35
CA VAL A 208 -6.28 3.80 16.34
C VAL A 208 -6.07 2.34 16.01
N GLY A 209 -4.83 1.90 16.06
CA GLY A 209 -4.57 0.50 15.75
C GLY A 209 -3.26 -0.03 16.32
N ILE A 210 -3.09 -1.33 16.16
CA ILE A 210 -1.88 -2.07 16.56
C ILE A 210 -1.54 -3.13 15.53
N GLY A 211 -0.27 -3.40 15.32
CA GLY A 211 0.16 -4.43 14.40
C GLY A 211 1.56 -4.97 14.68
N ASN A 212 1.80 -6.18 14.19
CA ASN A 212 3.13 -6.74 14.06
C ASN A 212 3.56 -6.55 12.61
N LEU A 213 4.67 -5.86 12.36
CA LEU A 213 5.21 -5.64 11.02
C LEU A 213 6.37 -6.58 10.67
N ILE A 214 6.97 -7.18 11.70
CA ILE A 214 7.97 -8.22 11.53
C ILE A 214 7.35 -9.58 11.89
N ASN A 215 7.46 -10.52 10.96
CA ASN A 215 7.04 -11.89 11.21
C ASN A 215 8.15 -12.61 11.99
N ASN A 216 8.02 -12.63 13.32
CA ASN A 216 8.92 -13.33 14.23
C ASN A 216 8.12 -14.37 15.02
N LYS A 217 8.43 -15.64 14.82
CA LYS A 217 7.74 -16.77 15.47
C LYS A 217 7.85 -16.75 17.01
N ASN A 218 8.89 -16.09 17.54
CA ASN A 218 9.15 -15.98 18.97
C ASN A 218 8.37 -14.83 19.63
N ILE A 219 7.71 -13.96 18.86
CA ILE A 219 6.96 -12.83 19.37
C ILE A 219 5.46 -13.13 19.27
N ARG A 220 4.74 -12.90 20.36
CA ARG A 220 3.29 -13.07 20.40
C ARG A 220 2.60 -12.15 19.38
N LYS A 221 1.72 -12.70 18.57
CA LYS A 221 0.88 -11.93 17.67
C LYS A 221 -0.09 -11.05 18.46
N ARG A 222 -0.24 -9.82 18.05
CA ARG A 222 -1.23 -8.90 18.60
C ARG A 222 -2.64 -9.40 18.32
N THR A 223 -3.54 -9.14 19.26
CA THR A 223 -4.94 -9.57 19.21
C THR A 223 -5.88 -8.37 19.29
N LYS A 224 -7.16 -8.59 19.08
CA LYS A 224 -8.21 -7.59 19.26
C LYS A 224 -8.26 -7.08 20.71
N GLU A 225 -8.03 -7.96 21.67
CA GLU A 225 -7.99 -7.63 23.11
C GLU A 225 -6.82 -6.68 23.44
N ASP A 226 -5.68 -6.82 22.75
CA ASP A 226 -4.56 -5.88 22.90
C ASP A 226 -4.94 -4.47 22.42
N LEU A 227 -5.74 -4.37 21.35
CA LEU A 227 -6.25 -3.09 20.88
C LEU A 227 -7.21 -2.46 21.91
N PHE A 228 -8.13 -3.23 22.50
CA PHE A 228 -9.00 -2.73 23.56
C PHE A 228 -8.21 -2.22 24.76
N LYS A 229 -7.22 -2.99 25.23
CA LYS A 229 -6.35 -2.56 26.35
C LYS A 229 -5.61 -1.27 26.02
N PHE A 230 -5.07 -1.15 24.80
CA PHE A 230 -4.39 0.05 24.35
C PHE A 230 -5.32 1.28 24.34
N VAL A 231 -6.54 1.13 23.84
CA VAL A 231 -7.53 2.22 23.80
C VAL A 231 -7.96 2.63 25.22
N GLU A 232 -8.23 1.66 26.11
CA GLU A 232 -8.60 1.95 27.50
C GLU A 232 -7.47 2.69 28.25
N GLN A 233 -6.23 2.27 28.08
CA GLN A 233 -5.06 2.95 28.69
C GLN A 233 -4.90 4.39 28.18
N ARG A 234 -5.21 4.62 26.89
CA ARG A 234 -4.96 5.92 26.25
C ARG A 234 -6.13 6.89 26.36
N TYR A 235 -7.36 6.39 26.35
CA TYR A 235 -8.57 7.19 26.20
C TYR A 235 -9.62 6.95 27.30
N GLN A 236 -9.32 6.23 28.32
CA GLN A 236 -10.13 5.94 29.54
C GLN A 236 -11.65 6.13 29.36
N GLY A 237 -12.38 5.02 29.20
CA GLY A 237 -13.84 5.04 29.05
C GLY A 237 -14.35 5.51 27.69
N ARG A 238 -13.49 5.71 26.66
CA ARG A 238 -13.95 5.94 25.29
C ARG A 238 -14.11 4.62 24.55
N GLU A 239 -15.22 4.50 23.87
CA GLU A 239 -15.52 3.35 23.03
C GLU A 239 -14.67 3.38 21.73
N ILE A 240 -14.12 2.23 21.35
CA ILE A 240 -13.57 2.01 20.01
C ILE A 240 -14.62 1.35 19.12
N LYS A 241 -14.90 1.94 17.95
CA LYS A 241 -15.88 1.51 16.97
C LYS A 241 -15.22 0.97 15.70
N ASP A 242 -16.00 0.28 14.86
CA ASP A 242 -15.61 -0.19 13.53
C ASP A 242 -14.32 -1.02 13.55
N ILE A 243 -14.17 -1.88 14.57
CA ILE A 243 -12.95 -2.69 14.71
C ILE A 243 -12.85 -3.69 13.57
N THR A 244 -11.71 -3.66 12.90
CA THR A 244 -11.41 -4.55 11.78
C THR A 244 -9.95 -4.99 11.80
N ALA A 245 -9.67 -6.07 11.08
CA ALA A 245 -8.32 -6.55 10.84
C ALA A 245 -8.12 -6.87 9.37
N PHE A 246 -6.96 -6.56 8.86
CA PHE A 246 -6.63 -6.87 7.47
C PHE A 246 -5.14 -7.24 7.33
N PRO A 247 -4.82 -8.20 6.45
CA PRO A 247 -3.44 -8.52 6.14
C PRO A 247 -2.80 -7.42 5.29
N ILE A 248 -1.53 -7.13 5.58
CA ILE A 248 -0.67 -6.24 4.82
C ILE A 248 0.29 -7.10 4.00
N GLY A 249 0.33 -6.89 2.69
CA GLY A 249 1.18 -7.64 1.78
C GLY A 249 2.64 -7.19 1.85
N THR A 250 3.40 -7.80 2.73
CA THR A 250 4.85 -7.64 2.87
C THR A 250 5.60 -8.84 2.26
N GLU A 251 6.93 -8.86 2.37
CA GLU A 251 7.78 -9.99 1.94
C GLU A 251 7.88 -10.20 0.42
N GLY A 252 7.48 -9.21 -0.40
CA GLY A 252 7.66 -9.26 -1.86
C GLY A 252 9.07 -8.99 -2.35
N ILE A 253 10.05 -8.92 -1.43
CA ILE A 253 11.47 -8.78 -1.80
C ILE A 253 11.88 -10.01 -2.62
N GLY A 254 12.36 -9.78 -3.86
CA GLY A 254 12.72 -10.86 -4.78
C GLY A 254 11.55 -11.38 -5.64
N TYR A 255 10.35 -10.79 -5.57
CA TYR A 255 9.32 -11.09 -6.55
C TYR A 255 9.78 -10.70 -7.96
N ILE A 256 9.56 -11.61 -8.91
CA ILE A 256 9.87 -11.44 -10.32
C ILE A 256 8.62 -11.75 -11.15
N ALA A 257 8.21 -10.81 -12.00
CA ALA A 257 7.11 -11.00 -12.94
C ALA A 257 7.50 -12.02 -14.02
N LYS A 258 6.54 -12.82 -14.48
CA LYS A 258 6.72 -13.85 -15.50
C LYS A 258 5.55 -13.86 -16.48
N ASN A 259 5.83 -14.26 -17.71
CA ASN A 259 4.83 -14.62 -18.71
C ASN A 259 3.69 -13.56 -18.86
N ASN A 260 4.06 -12.28 -18.92
CA ASN A 260 3.12 -11.16 -19.07
C ASN A 260 2.06 -11.02 -17.93
N VAL A 261 2.30 -11.65 -16.77
CA VAL A 261 1.54 -11.41 -15.54
C VAL A 261 2.38 -10.56 -14.61
N LEU A 262 1.92 -9.33 -14.33
CA LEU A 262 2.61 -8.35 -13.51
C LEU A 262 1.82 -8.14 -12.21
N LEU A 263 2.39 -8.47 -11.05
CA LEU A 263 1.77 -8.17 -9.76
C LEU A 263 2.23 -6.80 -9.28
N VAL A 264 1.33 -6.02 -8.67
CA VAL A 264 1.57 -4.66 -8.16
C VAL A 264 1.06 -4.49 -6.72
N GLY A 265 1.64 -3.58 -5.96
CA GLY A 265 1.25 -3.29 -4.58
C GLY A 265 1.29 -4.52 -3.68
N ASP A 266 0.31 -4.65 -2.81
CA ASP A 266 0.19 -5.77 -1.86
C ASP A 266 0.03 -7.13 -2.54
N ALA A 267 -0.46 -7.18 -3.78
CA ALA A 267 -0.53 -8.42 -4.55
C ALA A 267 0.87 -8.97 -4.86
N ALA A 268 1.86 -8.11 -5.01
CA ALA A 268 3.26 -8.48 -5.13
C ALA A 268 4.00 -8.51 -3.77
N GLY A 269 3.34 -8.17 -2.66
CA GLY A 269 3.95 -8.11 -1.34
C GLY A 269 4.86 -6.91 -1.12
N LEU A 270 4.57 -5.77 -1.73
CA LEU A 270 5.47 -4.61 -1.78
C LEU A 270 5.25 -3.59 -0.65
N ALA A 271 4.36 -3.83 0.33
CA ALA A 271 4.28 -3.00 1.52
C ALA A 271 5.59 -3.08 2.31
N GLU A 272 6.12 -1.93 2.77
CA GLU A 272 7.36 -1.89 3.52
C GLU A 272 7.12 -2.21 5.01
N THR A 273 8.16 -2.70 5.70
CA THR A 273 8.04 -3.26 7.06
C THR A 273 8.44 -2.29 8.16
N LEU A 274 8.93 -1.08 7.85
CA LEU A 274 9.36 -0.10 8.85
C LEU A 274 8.16 0.62 9.50
N LEU A 275 7.27 1.18 8.67
CA LEU A 275 6.05 1.87 9.08
C LEU A 275 4.78 1.27 8.45
N GLY A 276 4.87 0.16 7.73
CA GLY A 276 3.74 -0.50 7.08
C GLY A 276 3.17 0.27 5.89
N GLU A 277 3.97 1.15 5.26
CA GLU A 277 3.51 1.93 4.13
C GLU A 277 3.33 1.05 2.89
N GLY A 278 2.08 0.89 2.44
CA GLY A 278 1.73 0.15 1.24
C GLY A 278 1.29 1.03 0.06
N ILE A 279 0.68 2.21 0.34
CA ILE A 279 0.03 3.03 -0.70
C ILE A 279 1.06 3.59 -1.69
N TYR A 280 2.22 4.08 -1.22
CA TYR A 280 3.31 4.52 -2.10
C TYR A 280 3.73 3.41 -3.05
N ASN A 281 4.03 2.23 -2.52
CA ASN A 281 4.49 1.10 -3.33
C ASN A 281 3.39 0.57 -4.26
N ALA A 282 2.11 0.70 -3.88
CA ALA A 282 0.98 0.40 -4.74
C ALA A 282 0.92 1.36 -5.94
N VAL A 283 1.01 2.67 -5.69
CA VAL A 283 1.00 3.70 -6.74
C VAL A 283 2.22 3.55 -7.66
N ILE A 284 3.43 3.47 -7.11
CA ILE A 284 4.65 3.44 -7.91
C ILE A 284 4.77 2.15 -8.74
N SER A 285 4.42 0.99 -8.18
CA SER A 285 4.43 -0.27 -8.94
C SER A 285 3.36 -0.32 -10.03
N GLY A 286 2.16 0.23 -9.77
CA GLY A 286 1.11 0.37 -10.77
C GLY A 286 1.54 1.26 -11.95
N LYS A 287 2.17 2.41 -11.65
CA LYS A 287 2.76 3.31 -12.66
C LYS A 287 3.81 2.60 -13.51
N TYR A 288 4.76 1.91 -12.88
CA TYR A 288 5.84 1.24 -13.62
C TYR A 288 5.38 -0.01 -14.38
N ALA A 289 4.35 -0.71 -13.90
CA ALA A 289 3.72 -1.78 -14.67
C ALA A 289 3.13 -1.22 -15.98
N ALA A 290 2.38 -0.12 -15.90
CA ALA A 290 1.83 0.57 -17.07
C ALA A 290 2.93 1.04 -18.03
N GLN A 291 3.94 1.77 -17.52
CA GLN A 291 5.06 2.27 -18.33
C GLN A 291 5.85 1.13 -18.99
N SER A 292 6.00 -0.01 -18.32
CA SER A 292 6.68 -1.18 -18.88
C SER A 292 5.88 -1.80 -20.03
N ILE A 293 4.55 -1.86 -19.90
CA ILE A 293 3.66 -2.36 -20.96
C ILE A 293 3.71 -1.43 -22.17
N ILE A 294 3.60 -0.10 -21.96
CA ILE A 294 3.68 0.89 -23.03
C ILE A 294 5.00 0.80 -23.78
N LYS A 295 6.12 0.84 -23.05
CA LYS A 295 7.47 0.71 -23.64
C LYS A 295 7.69 -0.63 -24.35
N GLY A 296 7.14 -1.71 -23.81
CA GLY A 296 7.19 -3.02 -24.43
C GLY A 296 6.49 -3.02 -25.78
N GLN A 297 5.30 -2.43 -25.84
CA GLN A 297 4.52 -2.32 -27.08
C GLN A 297 5.20 -1.44 -28.12
N GLU A 298 5.65 -0.23 -27.74
CA GLU A 298 6.35 0.70 -28.61
C GLU A 298 7.61 0.09 -29.26
N ASN A 299 8.32 -0.75 -28.52
CA ASN A 299 9.56 -1.38 -28.96
C ASN A 299 9.37 -2.81 -29.49
N ASN A 300 8.15 -3.29 -29.59
CA ASN A 300 7.81 -4.68 -29.94
C ASN A 300 8.59 -5.73 -29.09
N LYS A 301 8.66 -5.47 -27.78
CA LYS A 301 9.35 -6.30 -26.77
C LYS A 301 8.41 -6.66 -25.63
N SER A 302 8.72 -7.72 -24.89
CA SER A 302 7.98 -8.04 -23.67
C SER A 302 8.17 -6.95 -22.59
N ALA A 303 7.07 -6.58 -21.93
CA ALA A 303 7.09 -5.68 -20.79
C ALA A 303 7.73 -6.30 -19.54
N THR A 304 7.71 -7.62 -19.43
CA THR A 304 8.15 -8.36 -18.24
C THR A 304 9.60 -8.06 -17.83
N PRO A 305 10.61 -8.09 -18.72
CA PRO A 305 11.97 -7.72 -18.33
C PRO A 305 12.11 -6.26 -17.91
N ILE A 306 11.35 -5.34 -18.53
CA ILE A 306 11.35 -3.91 -18.20
C ILE A 306 10.82 -3.72 -16.79
N TYR A 307 9.68 -4.36 -16.47
CA TYR A 307 9.10 -4.32 -15.14
C TYR A 307 9.99 -4.95 -14.08
N ASN A 308 10.65 -6.07 -14.39
CA ASN A 308 11.59 -6.71 -13.48
C ASN A 308 12.81 -5.83 -13.15
N SER A 309 13.29 -5.01 -14.09
CA SER A 309 14.34 -4.02 -13.81
C SER A 309 13.89 -3.00 -12.77
N PHE A 310 12.63 -2.54 -12.84
CA PHE A 310 12.06 -1.69 -11.81
C PHE A 310 11.93 -2.43 -10.47
N LEU A 311 11.36 -3.66 -10.47
CA LEU A 311 11.20 -4.45 -9.26
C LEU A 311 12.52 -4.70 -8.53
N ASN A 312 13.63 -4.90 -9.25
CA ASN A 312 14.95 -5.04 -8.64
C ASN A 312 15.38 -3.77 -7.88
N ARG A 313 15.13 -2.59 -8.44
CA ARG A 313 15.41 -1.31 -7.75
C ARG A 313 14.53 -1.14 -6.51
N LEU A 314 13.24 -1.42 -6.63
CA LEU A 314 12.29 -1.37 -5.51
C LEU A 314 12.65 -2.39 -4.42
N SER A 315 13.11 -3.59 -4.78
CA SER A 315 13.57 -4.62 -3.83
C SER A 315 14.76 -4.15 -3.00
N ASN A 316 15.69 -3.37 -3.59
CA ASN A 316 16.80 -2.76 -2.86
C ASN A 316 16.30 -1.76 -1.81
N GLU A 317 15.33 -0.92 -2.18
CA GLU A 317 14.69 0.02 -1.26
C GLU A 317 13.95 -0.71 -0.13
N LEU A 318 13.13 -1.72 -0.45
CA LEU A 318 12.42 -2.54 0.53
C LEU A 318 13.38 -3.29 1.47
N THR A 319 14.54 -3.72 0.97
CA THR A 319 15.59 -4.32 1.78
C THR A 319 16.15 -3.33 2.82
N LEU A 320 16.29 -2.06 2.44
CA LEU A 320 16.72 -1.00 3.37
C LEU A 320 15.67 -0.76 4.46
N TYR A 321 14.37 -0.67 4.08
CA TYR A 321 13.27 -0.58 5.04
C TYR A 321 13.25 -1.77 6.01
N ASN A 322 13.45 -2.99 5.49
CA ASN A 322 13.47 -4.19 6.32
C ASN A 322 14.65 -4.21 7.34
N LYS A 323 15.83 -3.75 6.90
CA LYS A 323 16.97 -3.57 7.81
C LYS A 323 16.68 -2.51 8.87
N GLY A 324 16.11 -1.37 8.47
CA GLY A 324 15.68 -0.31 9.39
C GLY A 324 14.67 -0.82 10.42
N ALA A 325 13.68 -1.58 9.99
CA ALA A 325 12.67 -2.19 10.86
C ALA A 325 13.29 -3.12 11.90
N LYS A 326 14.24 -3.99 11.51
CA LYS A 326 14.94 -4.88 12.44
C LYS A 326 15.72 -4.12 13.50
N ILE A 327 16.33 -2.98 13.14
CA ILE A 327 17.04 -2.12 14.10
C ILE A 327 16.02 -1.41 15.00
N LEU A 328 14.99 -0.79 14.42
CA LEU A 328 13.98 -0.02 15.14
C LEU A 328 13.29 -0.86 16.22
N TYR A 329 12.83 -2.05 15.85
CA TYR A 329 12.09 -2.92 16.75
C TYR A 329 12.99 -3.78 17.64
N GLY A 330 14.17 -4.18 17.15
CA GLY A 330 15.09 -5.01 17.92
C GLY A 330 15.91 -4.25 18.98
N PHE A 331 16.13 -2.95 18.77
CA PHE A 331 16.96 -2.10 19.62
C PHE A 331 16.29 -0.76 19.96
N PRO A 332 15.14 -0.77 20.69
CA PRO A 332 14.32 0.44 20.89
C PRO A 332 15.09 1.57 21.61
N LYS A 333 15.98 1.26 22.55
CA LYS A 333 16.80 2.26 23.24
C LYS A 333 17.76 2.98 22.28
N ILE A 334 18.45 2.22 21.42
CA ILE A 334 19.37 2.77 20.41
C ILE A 334 18.58 3.63 19.42
N SER A 335 17.43 3.14 18.98
CA SER A 335 16.54 3.84 18.07
C SER A 335 16.01 5.15 18.66
N TYR A 336 15.66 5.17 19.95
CA TYR A 336 15.28 6.39 20.66
C TYR A 336 16.40 7.46 20.63
N PHE A 337 17.63 7.09 21.00
CA PHE A 337 18.74 8.03 21.00
C PHE A 337 19.08 8.51 19.58
N ALA A 338 19.06 7.63 18.59
CA ALA A 338 19.28 8.01 17.21
C ALA A 338 18.21 9.00 16.71
N MET A 339 16.93 8.73 17.00
CA MET A 339 15.81 9.60 16.64
C MET A 339 15.90 10.96 17.34
N LYS A 340 16.31 10.99 18.63
CA LYS A 340 16.41 12.23 19.42
C LYS A 340 17.57 13.09 18.98
N LEU A 341 18.73 12.53 18.63
CA LEU A 341 19.97 13.28 18.43
C LEU A 341 20.15 13.82 17.00
N TRP A 342 19.74 13.05 15.97
CA TRP A 342 20.04 13.43 14.59
C TRP A 342 19.10 12.84 13.54
N LEU A 343 18.59 11.63 13.76
CA LEU A 343 17.83 10.90 12.74
C LEU A 343 16.41 11.45 12.60
N GLY A 344 15.81 11.89 13.70
CA GLY A 344 14.42 12.38 13.72
C GLY A 344 14.21 13.59 12.81
N GLU A 345 15.00 14.64 12.96
CA GLU A 345 14.93 15.83 12.10
C GLU A 345 15.20 15.51 10.64
N LYS A 346 16.20 14.64 10.40
CA LYS A 346 16.54 14.17 9.05
C LYS A 346 15.36 13.43 8.40
N PHE A 347 14.68 12.57 9.16
CA PHE A 347 13.47 11.88 8.69
C PHE A 347 12.33 12.85 8.43
N MET A 348 11.99 13.72 9.37
CA MET A 348 10.91 14.67 9.20
C MET A 348 11.14 15.56 7.96
N THR A 349 12.34 16.07 7.79
CA THR A 349 12.72 16.88 6.62
C THR A 349 12.65 16.08 5.33
N GLY A 350 13.15 14.85 5.31
CA GLY A 350 13.11 14.00 4.14
C GLY A 350 11.69 13.59 3.75
N TYR A 351 10.89 13.14 4.72
CA TYR A 351 9.50 12.76 4.49
C TYR A 351 8.64 13.95 4.04
N SER A 352 8.84 15.16 4.59
CA SER A 352 8.12 16.35 4.15
C SER A 352 8.49 16.78 2.72
N LYS A 353 9.73 16.48 2.29
CA LYS A 353 10.17 16.65 0.90
C LYS A 353 9.76 15.49 0.00
N GLY A 354 9.07 14.48 0.51
CA GLY A 354 8.66 13.30 -0.25
C GLY A 354 9.84 12.47 -0.75
N GLN A 355 10.86 12.29 0.08
CA GLN A 355 12.03 11.46 -0.21
C GLN A 355 11.81 10.02 0.23
N THR A 356 12.47 9.08 -0.46
CA THR A 356 12.55 7.67 -0.06
C THR A 356 13.56 7.51 1.09
N LEU A 357 13.56 6.35 1.74
CA LEU A 357 14.51 6.08 2.84
C LEU A 357 15.96 6.15 2.36
N SER A 358 16.26 5.61 1.18
CA SER A 358 17.60 5.65 0.61
C SER A 358 18.07 7.09 0.33
N GLU A 359 17.19 7.95 -0.20
CA GLU A 359 17.49 9.37 -0.41
C GLU A 359 17.75 10.11 0.91
N ILE A 360 16.92 9.85 1.94
CA ILE A 360 17.12 10.38 3.29
C ILE A 360 18.47 9.95 3.85
N MET A 361 18.90 8.72 3.60
CA MET A 361 20.19 8.19 4.03
C MET A 361 21.36 8.59 3.13
N GLY A 362 21.14 9.46 2.13
CA GLY A 362 22.20 10.01 1.26
C GLY A 362 22.61 9.08 0.12
N LYS A 363 21.82 8.05 -0.18
CA LYS A 363 22.05 7.20 -1.34
C LYS A 363 21.26 7.75 -2.54
N LYS A 364 21.92 7.95 -3.67
CA LYS A 364 21.23 8.27 -4.93
C LYS A 364 20.48 7.03 -5.38
N THR A 365 19.18 7.00 -5.17
CA THR A 365 18.29 5.98 -5.74
C THR A 365 17.55 6.63 -6.90
N GLN A 366 17.71 6.08 -8.09
CA GLN A 366 16.85 6.40 -9.25
C GLN A 366 15.71 5.37 -9.26
N LEU A 367 14.65 5.62 -8.49
CA LEU A 367 13.36 4.96 -8.67
C LEU A 367 12.55 5.69 -9.73
#